data_08f0b0646da576f16c6057042acf3289
#
_entry.id   08f0b0646da576f16c6057042acf3289
#
_cell.length_a   1.000
_cell.length_b   1.000
_cell.length_c   1.000
_cell.angle_alpha   90.00
_cell.angle_beta   90.00
_cell.angle_gamma   90.00
#
_symmetry.space_group_name_H-M   'P 1'
#
loop_
_entity.id
_entity.type
_entity.pdbx_description
1 polymer ?
#
loop_
_entity_poly.entity_id
_entity_poly.type
_entity_poly.pdbx_seq_one_letter_code
_entity_poly.pdbx_strand_id
1 'polypeptide(L)'
;EPRRAGDVHLRADGASVQEQLQAVISEQLRAEALIQSLRAGDSGPRLKVGANLGDGWGEGQPRKTLAQAQLQAEWQDISAKMAKLAAELARRQAETATVRETVAKLETTLPIAQQREADFKNLADQGFMSSHAGQDRARERIELERDLATQRARLAETQAALRETEQTRVAYLAETQRTLSERQAQASLKRQQLTQEVSKAAQRGRLTKLTAPVDGRVQQVAVHTAGGVVTPAQVLMIVVPKDAEVSADVVIDNKDIGFVNAGQPAEVKLETFPFTRYGTIPALVSSVTSDAVNDEKRGAIFPATLTLGKGVIDVEGKPIKLSPGMNLTAEIKTGKRRVIDYLLSPVEKTVKESLGER
;
A
#
# COMPACT_ATOMS: atom_id res chain seq x y z
N GLU A 1 -32.18 -9.08 8.97
CA GLU A 1 -31.64 -7.72 9.00
C GLU A 1 -31.81 -7.10 7.61
N PRO A 2 -32.49 -5.96 7.46
CA PRO A 2 -32.64 -5.30 6.16
C PRO A 2 -31.30 -4.68 5.77
N ARG A 3 -30.70 -5.17 4.66
CA ARG A 3 -29.53 -4.55 4.04
C ARG A 3 -29.90 -3.15 3.57
N ARG A 4 -29.24 -2.13 4.10
CA ARG A 4 -29.50 -0.73 3.74
C ARG A 4 -28.96 -0.42 2.35
N ALA A 5 -29.66 0.39 1.56
CA ALA A 5 -29.26 0.79 0.20
C ALA A 5 -27.85 1.44 0.15
N GLY A 6 -27.44 2.20 1.18
CA GLY A 6 -26.10 2.78 1.29
C GLY A 6 -24.97 1.74 1.42
N ASP A 7 -25.20 0.63 2.13
CA ASP A 7 -24.23 -0.47 2.26
C ASP A 7 -23.99 -1.20 0.92
N VAL A 8 -24.98 -1.20 0.03
CA VAL A 8 -24.87 -1.83 -1.29
C VAL A 8 -24.01 -0.99 -2.21
N HIS A 9 -24.14 0.34 -2.23
CA HIS A 9 -23.32 1.23 -3.06
C HIS A 9 -21.85 1.22 -2.64
N LEU A 10 -21.54 1.35 -1.36
CA LEU A 10 -20.15 1.33 -0.85
C LEU A 10 -19.45 -0.02 -1.09
N ARG A 11 -20.19 -1.13 -1.07
CA ARG A 11 -19.65 -2.46 -1.40
C ARG A 11 -19.44 -2.63 -2.90
N ALA A 12 -20.33 -2.09 -3.73
CA ALA A 12 -20.22 -2.13 -5.19
C ALA A 12 -19.01 -1.31 -5.65
N ASP A 13 -18.79 -0.11 -5.11
CA ASP A 13 -17.63 0.72 -5.41
C ASP A 13 -16.32 0.04 -5.00
N GLY A 14 -16.27 -0.53 -3.81
CA GLY A 14 -15.10 -1.29 -3.35
C GLY A 14 -14.80 -2.53 -4.19
N ALA A 15 -15.80 -3.25 -4.65
CA ALA A 15 -15.65 -4.43 -5.50
C ALA A 15 -15.13 -4.06 -6.90
N SER A 16 -15.65 -2.98 -7.51
CA SER A 16 -15.20 -2.50 -8.83
C SER A 16 -13.75 -2.05 -8.82
N VAL A 17 -13.31 -1.30 -7.80
CA VAL A 17 -11.91 -0.90 -7.62
C VAL A 17 -11.00 -2.10 -7.39
N GLN A 18 -11.46 -3.09 -6.62
CA GLN A 18 -10.75 -4.35 -6.41
C GLN A 18 -10.56 -5.12 -7.73
N GLU A 19 -11.56 -5.17 -8.58
CA GLU A 19 -11.48 -5.83 -9.88
C GLU A 19 -10.51 -5.13 -10.82
N GLN A 20 -10.55 -3.79 -10.88
CA GLN A 20 -9.57 -2.99 -11.61
C GLN A 20 -8.15 -3.21 -11.11
N LEU A 21 -7.93 -3.30 -9.80
CA LEU A 21 -6.64 -3.61 -9.21
C LEU A 21 -6.12 -4.97 -9.69
N GLN A 22 -6.98 -5.99 -9.73
CA GLN A 22 -6.60 -7.32 -10.20
C GLN A 22 -6.24 -7.34 -11.70
N ALA A 23 -6.95 -6.57 -12.53
CA ALA A 23 -6.64 -6.42 -13.95
C ALA A 23 -5.25 -5.77 -14.16
N VAL A 24 -4.93 -4.72 -13.42
CA VAL A 24 -3.62 -4.04 -13.46
C VAL A 24 -2.49 -4.94 -12.96
N ILE A 25 -2.72 -5.73 -11.92
CA ILE A 25 -1.76 -6.75 -11.44
C ILE A 25 -1.47 -7.76 -12.55
N SER A 26 -2.51 -8.25 -13.24
CA SER A 26 -2.37 -9.16 -14.37
C SER A 26 -1.49 -8.57 -15.47
N GLU A 27 -1.71 -7.32 -15.83
CA GLU A 27 -0.92 -6.62 -16.85
C GLU A 27 0.53 -6.44 -16.44
N GLN A 28 0.80 -6.03 -15.20
CA GLN A 28 2.15 -5.90 -14.67
C GLN A 28 2.91 -7.23 -14.73
N LEU A 29 2.29 -8.33 -14.27
CA LEU A 29 2.91 -9.66 -14.25
C LEU A 29 3.21 -10.16 -15.67
N ARG A 30 2.32 -9.92 -16.64
CA ARG A 30 2.54 -10.29 -18.05
C ARG A 30 3.72 -9.51 -18.64
N ALA A 31 3.75 -8.19 -18.47
CA ALA A 31 4.84 -7.36 -18.97
C ALA A 31 6.19 -7.79 -18.37
N GLU A 32 6.23 -8.07 -17.07
CA GLU A 32 7.42 -8.53 -16.38
C GLU A 32 7.89 -9.91 -16.89
N ALA A 33 6.98 -10.85 -17.10
CA ALA A 33 7.30 -12.17 -17.63
C ALA A 33 7.85 -12.10 -19.07
N LEU A 34 7.28 -11.23 -19.92
CA LEU A 34 7.77 -11.00 -21.28
C LEU A 34 9.18 -10.40 -21.30
N ILE A 35 9.45 -9.39 -20.46
CA ILE A 35 10.77 -8.78 -20.33
C ILE A 35 11.81 -9.82 -19.90
N GLN A 36 11.47 -10.65 -18.91
CA GLN A 36 12.37 -11.71 -18.42
C GLN A 36 12.67 -12.73 -19.52
N SER A 37 11.66 -13.19 -20.27
CA SER A 37 11.84 -14.15 -21.35
C SER A 37 12.64 -13.58 -22.52
N LEU A 38 12.44 -12.32 -22.88
CA LEU A 38 13.25 -11.64 -23.91
C LEU A 38 14.74 -11.54 -23.51
N ARG A 39 15.01 -11.29 -22.21
CA ARG A 39 16.41 -11.23 -21.70
C ARG A 39 17.06 -12.59 -21.59
N ALA A 40 16.30 -13.60 -21.20
CA ALA A 40 16.79 -14.95 -21.02
C ALA A 40 16.95 -15.72 -22.35
N GLY A 41 16.32 -15.25 -23.43
CA GLY A 41 16.25 -16.00 -24.70
C GLY A 41 15.43 -17.30 -24.57
N ASP A 42 14.50 -17.36 -23.61
CA ASP A 42 13.79 -18.57 -23.22
C ASP A 42 12.64 -18.89 -24.19
N SER A 43 12.29 -20.17 -24.32
CA SER A 43 11.30 -20.66 -25.28
C SER A 43 9.83 -20.45 -24.86
N GLY A 44 9.58 -19.84 -23.69
CA GLY A 44 8.19 -19.53 -23.27
C GLY A 44 8.12 -18.84 -21.91
N PRO A 45 7.40 -17.70 -21.82
CA PRO A 45 7.23 -16.98 -20.58
C PRO A 45 6.30 -17.71 -19.62
N ARG A 46 6.62 -17.65 -18.33
CA ARG A 46 5.77 -18.14 -17.24
C ARG A 46 5.46 -17.02 -16.28
N LEU A 47 4.17 -16.92 -15.88
CA LEU A 47 3.78 -15.99 -14.84
C LEU A 47 4.38 -16.41 -13.49
N LYS A 48 5.21 -15.56 -12.91
CA LYS A 48 5.70 -15.71 -11.54
C LYS A 48 4.75 -14.98 -10.61
N VAL A 49 3.85 -15.73 -9.97
CA VAL A 49 2.88 -15.19 -9.03
C VAL A 49 3.46 -15.26 -7.63
N GLY A 50 3.67 -14.12 -6.98
CA GLY A 50 4.09 -14.06 -5.58
C GLY A 50 2.98 -14.53 -4.64
N ALA A 51 3.34 -15.11 -3.47
CA ALA A 51 2.41 -15.66 -2.50
C ALA A 51 1.39 -14.65 -1.91
N ASN A 52 1.60 -13.35 -2.08
CA ASN A 52 0.82 -12.28 -1.44
C ASN A 52 -0.26 -11.64 -2.33
N LEU A 53 -0.62 -12.23 -3.48
CA LEU A 53 -1.54 -11.61 -4.43
C LEU A 53 -3.04 -11.89 -4.17
N GLY A 54 -3.36 -12.65 -3.12
CA GLY A 54 -4.72 -12.95 -2.70
C GLY A 54 -5.42 -14.03 -3.54
N ASP A 55 -6.72 -14.23 -3.26
CA ASP A 55 -7.55 -15.26 -3.91
C ASP A 55 -7.68 -15.01 -5.43
N GLY A 56 -7.59 -16.09 -6.20
CA GLY A 56 -7.74 -16.07 -7.66
C GLY A 56 -6.43 -16.17 -8.44
N TRP A 57 -5.26 -16.16 -7.77
CA TRP A 57 -3.94 -16.29 -8.40
C TRP A 57 -3.24 -17.64 -8.14
N GLY A 58 -3.89 -18.57 -7.42
CA GLY A 58 -3.42 -19.94 -7.22
C GLY A 58 -3.36 -20.75 -8.52
N GLU A 59 -2.73 -21.92 -8.48
CA GLU A 59 -2.73 -22.84 -9.60
C GLU A 59 -4.16 -23.31 -9.92
N GLY A 60 -4.54 -23.32 -11.21
CA GLY A 60 -5.88 -23.69 -11.67
C GLY A 60 -6.96 -22.62 -11.48
N GLN A 61 -6.65 -21.47 -10.89
CA GLN A 61 -7.61 -20.39 -10.72
C GLN A 61 -7.88 -19.63 -12.03
N PRO A 62 -9.13 -19.19 -12.31
CA PRO A 62 -9.52 -18.64 -13.61
C PRO A 62 -8.76 -17.38 -14.00
N ARG A 63 -8.36 -16.55 -13.05
CA ARG A 63 -7.58 -15.33 -13.33
C ARG A 63 -6.16 -15.63 -13.79
N LYS A 64 -5.49 -16.59 -13.15
CA LYS A 64 -4.15 -17.02 -13.54
C LYS A 64 -4.17 -17.69 -14.91
N THR A 65 -5.15 -18.54 -15.18
CA THR A 65 -5.28 -19.23 -16.47
C THR A 65 -5.54 -18.25 -17.61
N LEU A 66 -6.41 -17.26 -17.41
CA LEU A 66 -6.68 -16.21 -18.39
C LEU A 66 -5.42 -15.36 -18.65
N ALA A 67 -4.75 -14.90 -17.58
CA ALA A 67 -3.51 -14.12 -17.70
C ALA A 67 -2.39 -14.91 -18.40
N GLN A 68 -2.28 -16.22 -18.13
CA GLN A 68 -1.32 -17.10 -18.79
C GLN A 68 -1.64 -17.29 -20.27
N ALA A 69 -2.92 -17.44 -20.63
CA ALA A 69 -3.33 -17.54 -22.03
C ALA A 69 -3.03 -16.24 -22.82
N GLN A 70 -3.32 -15.07 -22.22
CA GLN A 70 -2.96 -13.77 -22.81
C GLN A 70 -1.46 -13.60 -22.95
N LEU A 71 -0.68 -13.99 -21.94
CA LEU A 71 0.76 -13.96 -21.98
C LEU A 71 1.33 -14.81 -23.10
N GLN A 72 0.78 -16.01 -23.30
CA GLN A 72 1.19 -16.90 -24.38
C GLN A 72 0.87 -16.33 -25.76
N ALA A 73 -0.30 -15.71 -25.94
CA ALA A 73 -0.66 -15.04 -27.18
C ALA A 73 0.29 -13.89 -27.52
N GLU A 74 0.56 -13.00 -26.55
CA GLU A 74 1.51 -11.90 -26.72
C GLU A 74 2.93 -12.40 -27.04
N TRP A 75 3.34 -13.48 -26.40
CA TRP A 75 4.64 -14.11 -26.70
C TRP A 75 4.71 -14.71 -28.10
N GLN A 76 3.63 -15.36 -28.55
CA GLN A 76 3.54 -15.92 -29.90
C GLN A 76 3.70 -14.84 -30.97
N ASP A 77 3.08 -13.68 -30.78
CA ASP A 77 3.24 -12.55 -31.70
C ASP A 77 4.68 -12.04 -31.76
N ILE A 78 5.33 -11.86 -30.60
CA ILE A 78 6.73 -11.43 -30.52
C ILE A 78 7.66 -12.47 -31.14
N SER A 79 7.49 -13.76 -30.82
CA SER A 79 8.31 -14.84 -31.31
C SER A 79 8.15 -15.08 -32.82
N ALA A 80 6.92 -14.94 -33.35
CA ALA A 80 6.67 -15.01 -34.79
C ALA A 80 7.36 -13.88 -35.54
N LYS A 81 7.33 -12.67 -35.01
CA LYS A 81 8.07 -11.53 -35.61
C LYS A 81 9.58 -11.74 -35.57
N MET A 82 10.09 -12.24 -34.44
CA MET A 82 11.52 -12.59 -34.31
C MET A 82 11.94 -13.70 -35.28
N ALA A 83 11.14 -14.73 -35.43
CA ALA A 83 11.35 -15.81 -36.36
C ALA A 83 11.39 -15.31 -37.82
N LYS A 84 10.47 -14.40 -38.18
CA LYS A 84 10.47 -13.76 -39.50
C LYS A 84 11.76 -12.99 -39.76
N LEU A 85 12.23 -12.17 -38.82
CA LEU A 85 13.46 -11.40 -38.95
C LEU A 85 14.68 -12.31 -38.99
N ALA A 86 14.70 -13.42 -38.24
CA ALA A 86 15.77 -14.43 -38.29
C ALA A 86 15.82 -15.14 -39.64
N ALA A 87 14.66 -15.49 -40.21
CA ALA A 87 14.60 -16.12 -41.56
C ALA A 87 15.08 -15.14 -42.64
N GLU A 88 14.72 -13.85 -42.55
CA GLU A 88 15.23 -12.85 -43.49
C GLU A 88 16.72 -12.63 -43.37
N LEU A 89 17.26 -12.60 -42.15
CA LEU A 89 18.70 -12.53 -41.90
C LEU A 89 19.44 -13.74 -42.52
N ALA A 90 18.92 -14.95 -42.32
CA ALA A 90 19.48 -16.17 -42.92
C ALA A 90 19.47 -16.11 -44.45
N ARG A 91 18.39 -15.60 -45.05
CA ARG A 91 18.32 -15.39 -46.52
C ARG A 91 19.39 -14.42 -47.01
N ARG A 92 19.58 -13.27 -46.34
CA ARG A 92 20.62 -12.30 -46.70
C ARG A 92 22.02 -12.83 -46.49
N GLN A 93 22.24 -13.65 -45.49
CA GLN A 93 23.53 -14.35 -45.27
C GLN A 93 23.84 -15.32 -46.44
N ALA A 94 22.86 -16.11 -46.87
CA ALA A 94 23.02 -17.05 -47.99
C ALA A 94 23.27 -16.27 -49.31
N GLU A 95 22.54 -15.17 -49.57
CA GLU A 95 22.79 -14.31 -50.76
C GLU A 95 24.22 -13.74 -50.75
N THR A 96 24.67 -13.21 -49.62
CA THR A 96 26.01 -12.67 -49.46
C THR A 96 27.09 -13.77 -49.67
N ALA A 97 26.85 -14.98 -49.16
CA ALA A 97 27.74 -16.13 -49.35
C ALA A 97 27.85 -16.48 -50.85
N THR A 98 26.74 -16.56 -51.60
CA THR A 98 26.72 -16.85 -53.03
C THR A 98 27.53 -15.83 -53.84
N VAL A 99 27.33 -14.52 -53.55
CA VAL A 99 28.09 -13.46 -54.22
C VAL A 99 29.59 -13.53 -53.88
N ARG A 100 29.91 -13.84 -52.60
CA ARG A 100 31.30 -14.02 -52.15
C ARG A 100 32.01 -15.14 -52.89
N GLU A 101 31.37 -16.29 -53.09
CA GLU A 101 31.91 -17.39 -53.86
C GLU A 101 32.12 -17.01 -55.33
N THR A 102 31.22 -16.22 -55.92
CA THR A 102 31.38 -15.70 -57.28
C THR A 102 32.59 -14.77 -57.39
N VAL A 103 32.80 -13.89 -56.43
CA VAL A 103 33.99 -13.03 -56.33
C VAL A 103 35.25 -13.87 -56.21
N ALA A 104 35.27 -14.86 -55.32
CA ALA A 104 36.41 -15.77 -55.12
C ALA A 104 36.77 -16.53 -56.39
N LYS A 105 35.76 -17.02 -57.16
CA LYS A 105 35.98 -17.65 -58.46
C LYS A 105 36.68 -16.69 -59.44
N LEU A 106 36.18 -15.44 -59.54
CA LEU A 106 36.75 -14.45 -60.46
C LEU A 106 38.19 -14.03 -60.05
N GLU A 107 38.42 -13.90 -58.72
CA GLU A 107 39.74 -13.60 -58.15
C GLU A 107 40.78 -14.71 -58.45
N THR A 108 40.36 -15.97 -58.59
CA THR A 108 41.20 -17.09 -58.92
C THR A 108 41.41 -17.22 -60.44
N THR A 109 40.40 -16.85 -61.25
CA THR A 109 40.49 -16.97 -62.73
C THR A 109 41.19 -15.79 -63.40
N LEU A 110 41.09 -14.58 -62.86
CA LEU A 110 41.73 -13.38 -63.41
C LEU A 110 43.24 -13.46 -63.52
N PRO A 111 44.01 -13.92 -62.52
CA PRO A 111 45.48 -14.09 -62.65
C PRO A 111 45.87 -15.06 -63.76
N ILE A 112 45.09 -16.11 -63.98
CA ILE A 112 45.33 -17.07 -65.08
C ILE A 112 45.13 -16.38 -66.42
N ALA A 113 44.10 -15.55 -66.58
CA ALA A 113 43.87 -14.78 -67.80
C ALA A 113 44.98 -13.74 -68.05
N GLN A 114 45.43 -13.08 -66.97
CA GLN A 114 46.55 -12.13 -67.01
C GLN A 114 47.86 -12.83 -67.49
N GLN A 115 48.16 -13.98 -66.92
CA GLN A 115 49.35 -14.76 -67.36
C GLN A 115 49.27 -15.21 -68.82
N ARG A 116 48.10 -15.70 -69.29
CA ARG A 116 47.87 -16.06 -70.67
C ARG A 116 48.02 -14.85 -71.60
N GLU A 117 47.49 -13.70 -71.25
CA GLU A 117 47.70 -12.50 -72.10
C GLU A 117 49.15 -12.13 -72.21
N ALA A 118 49.92 -12.17 -71.07
CA ALA A 118 51.36 -11.90 -71.11
C ALA A 118 52.18 -12.94 -71.97
N ASP A 119 51.85 -14.22 -71.87
CA ASP A 119 52.46 -15.26 -72.66
C ASP A 119 52.17 -15.08 -74.17
N PHE A 120 50.92 -14.80 -74.55
CA PHE A 120 50.51 -14.54 -75.94
C PHE A 120 51.11 -13.27 -76.46
N LYS A 121 51.26 -12.22 -75.72
CA LYS A 121 51.95 -11.01 -76.08
C LYS A 121 53.43 -11.25 -76.35
N ASN A 122 54.11 -11.94 -75.52
CA ASN A 122 55.54 -12.34 -75.74
C ASN A 122 55.74 -13.16 -76.99
N LEU A 123 54.80 -14.09 -77.27
CA LEU A 123 54.86 -14.91 -78.48
C LEU A 123 54.60 -14.11 -79.77
N ALA A 124 53.68 -13.12 -79.69
CA ALA A 124 53.37 -12.19 -80.79
C ALA A 124 54.61 -11.29 -81.10
N ASP A 125 55.24 -10.74 -80.04
CA ASP A 125 56.43 -9.90 -80.14
C ASP A 125 57.61 -10.63 -80.76
N GLN A 126 57.69 -11.98 -80.54
CA GLN A 126 58.69 -12.88 -81.16
C GLN A 126 58.31 -13.31 -82.58
N GLY A 127 57.16 -12.89 -83.13
CA GLY A 127 56.71 -13.24 -84.45
C GLY A 127 56.09 -14.64 -84.64
N PHE A 128 55.88 -15.38 -83.56
CA PHE A 128 55.27 -16.72 -83.56
C PHE A 128 53.73 -16.74 -83.61
N MET A 129 53.06 -15.57 -83.34
CA MET A 129 51.62 -15.49 -83.36
C MET A 129 51.14 -14.17 -83.97
N SER A 130 49.89 -14.17 -84.44
CA SER A 130 49.26 -12.94 -84.95
C SER A 130 48.90 -11.92 -83.83
N SER A 131 49.03 -10.63 -84.08
CA SER A 131 48.67 -9.62 -83.07
C SER A 131 47.19 -9.63 -82.72
N HIS A 132 46.30 -10.16 -83.57
CA HIS A 132 44.88 -10.39 -83.21
C HIS A 132 44.65 -11.37 -82.08
N ALA A 133 45.40 -12.43 -82.00
CA ALA A 133 45.31 -13.42 -80.92
C ALA A 133 45.69 -12.80 -79.56
N GLY A 134 46.68 -11.89 -79.51
CA GLY A 134 47.01 -11.13 -78.31
C GLY A 134 45.89 -10.17 -77.90
N GLN A 135 45.27 -9.49 -78.89
CA GLN A 135 44.12 -8.58 -78.58
C GLN A 135 42.88 -9.31 -78.05
N ASP A 136 42.63 -10.55 -78.55
CA ASP A 136 41.52 -11.37 -78.03
C ASP A 136 41.74 -11.75 -76.56
N ARG A 137 42.97 -12.10 -76.15
CA ARG A 137 43.30 -12.38 -74.75
C ARG A 137 43.29 -11.18 -73.86
N ALA A 138 43.66 -9.99 -74.40
CA ALA A 138 43.49 -8.72 -73.67
C ALA A 138 42.03 -8.38 -73.44
N ARG A 139 41.14 -8.61 -74.41
CA ARG A 139 39.72 -8.44 -74.25
C ARG A 139 39.12 -9.38 -73.17
N GLU A 140 39.46 -10.67 -73.22
CA GLU A 140 39.04 -11.67 -72.21
C GLU A 140 39.46 -11.24 -70.76
N ARG A 141 40.67 -10.78 -70.57
CA ARG A 141 41.17 -10.28 -69.30
C ARG A 141 40.38 -9.05 -68.86
N ILE A 142 40.18 -8.08 -69.75
CA ILE A 142 39.42 -6.84 -69.43
C ILE A 142 37.95 -7.18 -69.04
N GLU A 143 37.31 -8.12 -69.72
CA GLU A 143 35.97 -8.59 -69.39
C GLU A 143 35.94 -9.20 -67.97
N LEU A 144 36.87 -10.13 -67.65
CA LEU A 144 36.96 -10.72 -66.29
C LEU A 144 37.27 -9.69 -65.20
N GLU A 145 38.13 -8.71 -65.52
CA GLU A 145 38.40 -7.60 -64.55
C GLU A 145 37.16 -6.71 -64.28
N ARG A 146 36.39 -6.42 -65.33
CA ARG A 146 35.12 -5.68 -65.17
C ARG A 146 34.07 -6.48 -64.46
N ASP A 147 33.97 -7.78 -64.73
CA ASP A 147 33.08 -8.68 -64.01
C ASP A 147 33.42 -8.77 -62.54
N LEU A 148 34.72 -8.89 -62.23
CA LEU A 148 35.20 -8.91 -60.84
C LEU A 148 34.83 -7.59 -60.11
N ALA A 149 35.08 -6.45 -60.76
CA ALA A 149 34.70 -5.15 -60.20
C ALA A 149 33.19 -5.04 -59.92
N THR A 150 32.36 -5.52 -60.87
CA THR A 150 30.91 -5.55 -60.74
C THR A 150 30.45 -6.46 -59.58
N GLN A 151 31.02 -7.66 -59.49
CA GLN A 151 30.67 -8.60 -58.41
C GLN A 151 31.18 -8.13 -57.04
N ARG A 152 32.31 -7.43 -56.95
CA ARG A 152 32.75 -6.79 -55.70
C ARG A 152 31.79 -5.67 -55.25
N ALA A 153 31.29 -4.84 -56.18
CA ALA A 153 30.28 -3.85 -55.88
C ALA A 153 28.99 -4.49 -55.36
N ARG A 154 28.55 -5.59 -55.99
CA ARG A 154 27.38 -6.37 -55.57
C ARG A 154 27.59 -7.02 -54.18
N LEU A 155 28.81 -7.48 -53.88
CA LEU A 155 29.15 -8.00 -52.55
C LEU A 155 29.02 -6.90 -51.48
N ALA A 156 29.50 -5.71 -51.76
CA ALA A 156 29.35 -4.56 -50.85
C ALA A 156 27.88 -4.21 -50.60
N GLU A 157 27.05 -4.24 -51.65
CA GLU A 157 25.59 -4.03 -51.55
C GLU A 157 24.93 -5.09 -50.70
N THR A 158 25.16 -6.38 -50.94
CA THR A 158 24.57 -7.48 -50.14
C THR A 158 25.01 -7.44 -48.70
N GLN A 159 26.27 -7.07 -48.42
CA GLN A 159 26.79 -6.88 -47.05
C GLN A 159 26.11 -5.68 -46.37
N ALA A 160 25.81 -4.60 -47.07
CA ALA A 160 25.07 -3.46 -46.54
C ALA A 160 23.61 -3.87 -46.18
N ALA A 161 22.93 -4.58 -47.07
CA ALA A 161 21.61 -5.13 -46.85
C ALA A 161 21.55 -6.12 -45.68
N LEU A 162 22.60 -6.94 -45.50
CA LEU A 162 22.72 -7.83 -44.33
C LEU A 162 22.80 -7.03 -43.04
N ARG A 163 23.64 -5.99 -42.97
CA ARG A 163 23.79 -5.13 -41.79
C ARG A 163 22.48 -4.38 -41.45
N GLU A 164 21.77 -3.89 -42.48
CA GLU A 164 20.47 -3.25 -42.33
C GLU A 164 19.45 -4.21 -41.68
N THR A 165 19.38 -5.46 -42.18
CA THR A 165 18.49 -6.48 -41.60
C THR A 165 18.85 -6.81 -40.15
N GLU A 166 20.11 -6.87 -39.81
CA GLU A 166 20.59 -7.10 -38.46
C GLU A 166 20.25 -5.94 -37.54
N GLN A 167 20.45 -4.70 -37.98
CA GLN A 167 20.04 -3.50 -37.23
C GLN A 167 18.53 -3.44 -37.04
N THR A 168 17.72 -3.81 -38.02
CA THR A 168 16.27 -3.89 -37.93
C THR A 168 15.84 -4.88 -36.83
N ARG A 169 16.52 -6.05 -36.76
CA ARG A 169 16.26 -7.02 -35.67
C ARG A 169 16.61 -6.46 -34.29
N VAL A 170 17.76 -5.81 -34.15
CA VAL A 170 18.18 -5.18 -32.90
C VAL A 170 17.22 -4.05 -32.48
N ALA A 171 16.83 -3.20 -33.43
CA ALA A 171 15.87 -2.12 -33.19
C ALA A 171 14.50 -2.66 -32.74
N TYR A 172 14.00 -3.71 -33.36
CA TYR A 172 12.75 -4.36 -32.96
C TYR A 172 12.81 -4.89 -31.50
N LEU A 173 13.91 -5.54 -31.12
CA LEU A 173 14.10 -6.02 -29.75
C LEU A 173 14.14 -4.88 -28.74
N ALA A 174 14.90 -3.83 -29.04
CA ALA A 174 15.02 -2.66 -28.18
C ALA A 174 13.66 -1.94 -28.01
N GLU A 175 12.93 -1.75 -29.11
CA GLU A 175 11.59 -1.13 -29.07
C GLU A 175 10.59 -1.97 -28.28
N THR A 176 10.57 -3.28 -28.50
CA THR A 176 9.71 -4.21 -27.75
C THR A 176 10.03 -4.15 -26.26
N GLN A 177 11.32 -4.19 -25.89
CA GLN A 177 11.74 -4.10 -24.49
C GLN A 177 11.36 -2.75 -23.87
N ARG A 178 11.50 -1.64 -24.60
CA ARG A 178 11.11 -0.30 -24.16
C ARG A 178 9.61 -0.26 -23.88
N THR A 179 8.79 -0.67 -24.85
CA THR A 179 7.33 -0.68 -24.74
C THR A 179 6.85 -1.53 -23.54
N LEU A 180 7.43 -2.72 -23.36
CA LEU A 180 7.08 -3.58 -22.22
C LEU A 180 7.51 -2.97 -20.88
N SER A 181 8.66 -2.29 -20.83
CA SER A 181 9.13 -1.62 -19.62
C SER A 181 8.24 -0.42 -19.26
N GLU A 182 7.78 0.34 -20.25
CA GLU A 182 6.81 1.43 -20.08
C GLU A 182 5.46 0.90 -19.57
N ARG A 183 4.94 -0.19 -20.14
CA ARG A 183 3.72 -0.87 -19.66
C ARG A 183 3.88 -1.34 -18.22
N GLN A 184 5.00 -1.95 -17.88
CA GLN A 184 5.28 -2.40 -16.51
C GLN A 184 5.29 -1.22 -15.52
N ALA A 185 5.95 -0.11 -15.88
CA ALA A 185 6.03 1.08 -15.05
C ALA A 185 4.65 1.72 -14.84
N GLN A 186 3.87 1.89 -15.91
CA GLN A 186 2.50 2.42 -15.85
C GLN A 186 1.58 1.53 -15.00
N ALA A 187 1.63 0.21 -15.21
CA ALA A 187 0.87 -0.75 -14.41
C ALA A 187 1.28 -0.71 -12.93
N SER A 188 2.57 -0.55 -12.62
CA SER A 188 3.06 -0.41 -11.25
C SER A 188 2.51 0.84 -10.55
N LEU A 189 2.56 2.00 -11.21
CA LEU A 189 1.99 3.25 -10.69
C LEU A 189 0.48 3.13 -10.48
N LYS A 190 -0.23 2.57 -11.46
CA LYS A 190 -1.69 2.39 -11.36
C LYS A 190 -2.06 1.41 -10.25
N ARG A 191 -1.28 0.35 -10.06
CA ARG A 191 -1.43 -0.59 -8.94
C ARG A 191 -1.30 0.12 -7.60
N GLN A 192 -0.31 0.99 -7.42
CA GLN A 192 -0.13 1.74 -6.18
C GLN A 192 -1.34 2.65 -5.92
N GLN A 193 -1.83 3.39 -6.92
CA GLN A 193 -3.03 4.22 -6.79
C GLN A 193 -4.25 3.41 -6.37
N LEU A 194 -4.56 2.33 -7.10
CA LEU A 194 -5.72 1.48 -6.82
C LEU A 194 -5.60 0.78 -5.46
N THR A 195 -4.41 0.41 -5.00
CA THR A 195 -4.18 -0.14 -3.66
C THR A 195 -4.59 0.87 -2.58
N GLN A 196 -4.25 2.15 -2.75
CA GLN A 196 -4.68 3.21 -1.83
C GLN A 196 -6.20 3.43 -1.88
N GLU A 197 -6.81 3.37 -3.07
CA GLU A 197 -8.26 3.49 -3.22
C GLU A 197 -9.01 2.33 -2.55
N VAL A 198 -8.53 1.09 -2.72
CA VAL A 198 -9.08 -0.09 -2.02
C VAL A 198 -8.95 0.07 -0.51
N SER A 199 -7.80 0.53 -0.01
CA SER A 199 -7.59 0.79 1.42
C SER A 199 -8.57 1.84 1.95
N LYS A 200 -8.75 2.96 1.24
CA LYS A 200 -9.72 4.02 1.59
C LYS A 200 -11.16 3.50 1.57
N ALA A 201 -11.53 2.72 0.55
CA ALA A 201 -12.87 2.10 0.47
C ALA A 201 -13.11 1.13 1.63
N ALA A 202 -12.13 0.29 1.96
CA ALA A 202 -12.18 -0.63 3.08
C ALA A 202 -12.30 0.10 4.44
N GLN A 203 -11.58 1.22 4.60
CA GLN A 203 -11.69 2.05 5.81
C GLN A 203 -13.06 2.71 5.92
N ARG A 204 -13.59 3.29 4.83
CA ARG A 204 -14.95 3.83 4.81
C ARG A 204 -15.97 2.75 5.17
N GLY A 205 -15.86 1.55 4.59
CA GLY A 205 -16.72 0.41 4.93
C GLY A 205 -16.64 -0.02 6.39
N ARG A 206 -15.48 0.09 7.03
CA ARG A 206 -15.32 -0.18 8.48
C ARG A 206 -15.99 0.91 9.33
N LEU A 207 -15.87 2.17 8.95
CA LEU A 207 -16.47 3.30 9.66
C LEU A 207 -18.00 3.32 9.57
N THR A 208 -18.61 2.68 8.57
CA THR A 208 -20.08 2.55 8.49
C THR A 208 -20.65 1.52 9.46
N LYS A 209 -19.84 0.58 9.96
CA LYS A 209 -20.25 -0.40 10.95
C LYS A 209 -19.68 -0.01 12.33
N LEU A 210 -20.51 0.68 13.13
CA LEU A 210 -20.13 1.04 14.49
C LEU A 210 -20.23 -0.19 15.40
N THR A 211 -19.16 -0.48 16.11
CA THR A 211 -19.09 -1.53 17.14
C THR A 211 -18.91 -0.90 18.50
N ALA A 212 -19.44 -1.53 19.55
CA ALA A 212 -19.20 -1.07 20.91
C ALA A 212 -17.70 -1.15 21.24
N PRO A 213 -17.08 -0.09 21.79
CA PRO A 213 -15.65 -0.10 22.13
C PRO A 213 -15.33 -0.99 23.34
N VAL A 214 -16.33 -1.22 24.21
CA VAL A 214 -16.22 -2.01 25.44
C VAL A 214 -17.49 -2.82 25.67
N ASP A 215 -17.34 -3.92 26.40
CA ASP A 215 -18.49 -4.69 26.86
C ASP A 215 -19.27 -3.88 27.90
N GLY A 216 -20.54 -3.67 27.65
CA GLY A 216 -21.33 -2.79 28.51
C GLY A 216 -22.82 -2.89 28.25
N ARG A 217 -23.56 -2.02 28.94
CA ARG A 217 -25.02 -1.83 28.78
C ARG A 217 -25.28 -0.55 28.04
N VAL A 218 -26.14 -0.59 27.01
CA VAL A 218 -26.61 0.62 26.34
C VAL A 218 -27.57 1.35 27.30
N GLN A 219 -27.23 2.58 27.65
CA GLN A 219 -28.00 3.40 28.56
C GLN A 219 -28.96 4.33 27.81
N GLN A 220 -28.48 4.93 26.72
CA GLN A 220 -29.25 5.89 25.96
C GLN A 220 -29.02 5.66 24.46
N VAL A 221 -30.12 5.63 23.69
CA VAL A 221 -30.10 5.58 22.23
C VAL A 221 -30.69 6.88 21.72
N ALA A 222 -29.89 7.69 21.02
CA ALA A 222 -30.34 8.99 20.51
C ALA A 222 -31.04 8.87 19.14
N VAL A 223 -30.85 7.77 18.42
CA VAL A 223 -31.41 7.55 17.07
C VAL A 223 -32.38 6.36 17.12
N HIS A 224 -33.67 6.62 16.94
CA HIS A 224 -34.71 5.60 17.04
C HIS A 224 -35.21 5.11 15.66
N THR A 225 -34.95 5.85 14.58
CA THR A 225 -35.50 5.57 13.25
C THR A 225 -34.49 4.92 12.34
N ALA A 226 -34.80 3.75 11.82
CA ALA A 226 -34.02 3.13 10.76
C ALA A 226 -34.13 3.97 9.47
N GLY A 227 -32.99 4.26 8.81
CA GLY A 227 -32.94 5.11 7.62
C GLY A 227 -32.77 6.61 7.88
N GLY A 228 -32.71 7.04 9.16
CA GLY A 228 -32.38 8.41 9.50
C GLY A 228 -30.97 8.82 9.10
N VAL A 229 -30.76 10.09 8.74
CA VAL A 229 -29.46 10.67 8.46
C VAL A 229 -28.81 11.09 9.77
N VAL A 230 -27.54 10.73 9.96
CA VAL A 230 -26.72 11.13 11.11
C VAL A 230 -25.56 11.98 10.61
N THR A 231 -25.20 13.01 11.39
CA THR A 231 -24.06 13.88 11.09
C THR A 231 -22.77 13.32 11.70
N PRO A 232 -21.59 13.68 11.15
CA PRO A 232 -20.33 13.36 11.80
C PRO A 232 -20.27 13.89 13.23
N ALA A 233 -19.67 13.12 14.14
CA ALA A 233 -19.54 13.42 15.57
C ALA A 233 -20.87 13.44 16.36
N GLN A 234 -22.00 13.07 15.78
CA GLN A 234 -23.28 12.94 16.51
C GLN A 234 -23.22 11.73 17.45
N VAL A 235 -23.62 11.96 18.72
CA VAL A 235 -23.76 10.88 19.70
C VAL A 235 -24.96 10.02 19.32
N LEU A 236 -24.72 8.73 19.03
CA LEU A 236 -25.76 7.79 18.61
C LEU A 236 -26.28 6.94 19.78
N MET A 237 -25.41 6.55 20.69
CA MET A 237 -25.72 5.79 21.87
C MET A 237 -24.63 5.95 22.92
N ILE A 238 -24.99 5.76 24.19
CA ILE A 238 -24.05 5.71 25.31
C ILE A 238 -23.98 4.28 25.82
N VAL A 239 -22.76 3.75 25.89
CA VAL A 239 -22.48 2.41 26.43
C VAL A 239 -21.75 2.56 27.75
N VAL A 240 -22.34 2.03 28.80
CA VAL A 240 -21.74 2.00 30.15
C VAL A 240 -21.04 0.67 30.33
N PRO A 241 -19.71 0.64 30.60
CA PRO A 241 -18.97 -0.58 30.85
C PRO A 241 -19.55 -1.36 32.05
N LYS A 242 -19.47 -2.71 31.98
CA LYS A 242 -19.95 -3.55 33.07
C LYS A 242 -19.09 -3.46 34.34
N ASP A 243 -17.80 -3.20 34.15
CA ASP A 243 -16.79 -3.20 35.21
C ASP A 243 -16.32 -1.78 35.56
N ALA A 244 -17.16 -0.77 35.30
CA ALA A 244 -16.84 0.59 35.69
C ALA A 244 -16.82 0.68 37.23
N GLU A 245 -15.69 1.10 37.79
CA GLU A 245 -15.61 1.45 39.21
C GLU A 245 -16.56 2.59 39.49
N VAL A 246 -17.38 2.42 40.53
CA VAL A 246 -18.33 3.47 40.93
C VAL A 246 -17.55 4.54 41.67
N SER A 247 -17.52 5.74 41.09
CA SER A 247 -16.98 6.96 41.72
C SER A 247 -18.10 7.86 42.23
N ALA A 248 -17.77 8.66 43.23
CA ALA A 248 -18.69 9.70 43.73
C ALA A 248 -18.07 11.09 43.47
N ASP A 249 -18.80 11.90 42.77
CA ASP A 249 -18.42 13.32 42.58
C ASP A 249 -19.02 14.14 43.70
N VAL A 250 -18.18 14.85 44.42
CA VAL A 250 -18.54 15.67 45.57
C VAL A 250 -18.02 17.10 45.39
N VAL A 251 -18.62 18.00 46.13
CA VAL A 251 -18.26 19.40 46.09
C VAL A 251 -17.78 19.80 47.50
N ILE A 252 -16.56 20.41 47.52
CA ILE A 252 -15.94 20.87 48.77
C ILE A 252 -16.09 22.39 48.82
N ASP A 253 -16.55 22.91 49.98
CA ASP A 253 -16.65 24.35 50.21
C ASP A 253 -15.26 25.00 50.33
N ASN A 254 -15.15 26.24 49.87
CA ASN A 254 -13.91 27.02 49.93
C ASN A 254 -13.26 27.08 51.33
N LYS A 255 -14.06 27.02 52.38
CA LYS A 255 -13.57 27.05 53.79
C LYS A 255 -12.85 25.78 54.20
N ASP A 256 -13.13 24.64 53.52
CA ASP A 256 -12.67 23.31 53.93
C ASP A 256 -11.57 22.78 53.01
N ILE A 257 -11.36 23.40 51.81
CA ILE A 257 -10.41 22.92 50.79
C ILE A 257 -8.97 22.84 51.31
N GLY A 258 -8.54 23.74 52.19
CA GLY A 258 -7.17 23.75 52.71
C GLY A 258 -6.82 22.51 53.54
N PHE A 259 -7.81 21.69 53.94
CA PHE A 259 -7.62 20.51 54.77
C PHE A 259 -7.84 19.20 54.00
N VAL A 260 -8.27 19.28 52.72
CA VAL A 260 -8.55 18.09 51.90
C VAL A 260 -7.46 17.84 50.92
N ASN A 261 -6.91 16.61 50.94
CA ASN A 261 -5.88 16.16 50.01
C ASN A 261 -6.26 14.81 49.41
N ALA A 262 -5.73 14.52 48.19
CA ALA A 262 -5.88 13.22 47.57
C ALA A 262 -5.28 12.10 48.47
N GLY A 263 -5.93 10.95 48.49
CA GLY A 263 -5.56 9.81 49.34
C GLY A 263 -6.15 9.80 50.77
N GLN A 264 -6.89 10.85 51.15
CA GLN A 264 -7.54 10.84 52.47
C GLN A 264 -8.75 9.90 52.51
N PRO A 265 -8.97 9.19 53.61
CA PRO A 265 -10.16 8.33 53.80
C PRO A 265 -11.41 9.19 54.00
N ALA A 266 -12.47 8.75 53.36
CA ALA A 266 -13.79 9.38 53.49
C ALA A 266 -14.89 8.36 53.75
N GLU A 267 -15.98 8.79 54.32
CA GLU A 267 -17.19 7.99 54.50
C GLU A 267 -18.33 8.60 53.74
N VAL A 268 -18.92 7.84 52.82
CA VAL A 268 -20.01 8.27 51.98
C VAL A 268 -21.35 7.81 52.58
N LYS A 269 -22.26 8.76 52.77
CA LYS A 269 -23.64 8.56 53.22
C LYS A 269 -24.57 8.76 52.03
N LEU A 270 -25.38 7.78 51.73
CA LEU A 270 -26.39 7.89 50.68
C LEU A 270 -27.68 8.45 51.23
N GLU A 271 -28.28 9.43 50.52
CA GLU A 271 -29.58 9.97 50.94
C GLU A 271 -30.70 8.94 50.80
N THR A 272 -30.62 8.05 49.84
CA THR A 272 -31.60 6.98 49.59
C THR A 272 -31.65 5.94 50.72
N PHE A 273 -30.53 5.73 51.42
CA PHE A 273 -30.39 4.72 52.47
C PHE A 273 -29.92 5.38 53.76
N PRO A 274 -30.78 5.55 54.78
CA PRO A 274 -30.40 6.16 56.05
C PRO A 274 -29.21 5.50 56.68
N PHE A 275 -28.13 6.24 56.89
CA PHE A 275 -26.83 5.72 57.39
C PHE A 275 -26.91 5.13 58.80
N THR A 276 -27.90 5.60 59.59
CA THR A 276 -28.16 5.06 60.94
C THR A 276 -28.62 3.60 60.95
N ARG A 277 -29.21 3.14 59.82
CA ARG A 277 -29.70 1.76 59.65
C ARG A 277 -28.84 0.90 58.78
N TYR A 278 -28.27 1.49 57.72
CA TYR A 278 -27.55 0.75 56.67
C TYR A 278 -26.06 1.04 56.64
N GLY A 279 -25.56 1.97 57.47
CA GLY A 279 -24.15 2.30 57.59
C GLY A 279 -23.65 3.28 56.53
N THR A 280 -22.33 3.40 56.46
CA THR A 280 -21.61 4.27 55.54
C THR A 280 -20.77 3.43 54.57
N ILE A 281 -20.46 4.01 53.41
CA ILE A 281 -19.60 3.37 52.40
C ILE A 281 -18.21 3.99 52.54
N PRO A 282 -17.18 3.15 52.83
CA PRO A 282 -15.81 3.67 52.86
C PRO A 282 -15.37 4.10 51.46
N ALA A 283 -14.71 5.24 51.39
CA ALA A 283 -14.20 5.81 50.17
C ALA A 283 -12.83 6.45 50.37
N LEU A 284 -12.13 6.68 49.30
CA LEU A 284 -10.86 7.42 49.26
C LEU A 284 -10.97 8.60 48.33
N VAL A 285 -10.43 9.74 48.72
CA VAL A 285 -10.33 10.91 47.85
C VAL A 285 -9.34 10.60 46.72
N SER A 286 -9.85 10.47 45.50
CA SER A 286 -9.03 10.15 44.32
C SER A 286 -8.37 11.41 43.76
N SER A 287 -9.14 12.45 43.57
CA SER A 287 -8.66 13.73 43.04
C SER A 287 -9.44 14.90 43.62
N VAL A 288 -8.77 16.02 43.75
CA VAL A 288 -9.38 17.31 44.12
C VAL A 288 -8.94 18.32 43.08
N THR A 289 -9.86 19.12 42.58
CA THR A 289 -9.57 20.16 41.60
C THR A 289 -8.81 21.31 42.28
N SER A 290 -7.71 21.75 41.67
CA SER A 290 -6.93 22.88 42.22
C SER A 290 -7.61 24.25 42.05
N ASP A 291 -8.46 24.34 41.05
CA ASP A 291 -9.17 25.60 40.71
C ASP A 291 -10.60 25.57 41.18
N ALA A 292 -11.05 26.71 41.75
CA ALA A 292 -12.41 26.87 42.18
C ALA A 292 -13.37 27.04 40.99
N VAL A 293 -14.51 26.37 41.04
CA VAL A 293 -15.64 26.59 40.13
C VAL A 293 -16.66 27.47 40.85
N ASN A 294 -17.18 28.50 40.19
CA ASN A 294 -18.16 29.38 40.80
C ASN A 294 -19.57 28.78 40.60
N ASP A 295 -20.20 28.42 41.71
CA ASP A 295 -21.58 27.95 41.74
C ASP A 295 -22.49 29.13 42.15
N GLU A 296 -23.62 29.32 41.45
CA GLU A 296 -24.55 30.45 41.69
C GLU A 296 -25.14 30.47 43.11
N LYS A 297 -25.25 29.31 43.75
CA LYS A 297 -25.87 29.16 45.08
C LYS A 297 -24.89 29.02 46.23
N ARG A 298 -23.73 28.42 45.99
CA ARG A 298 -22.72 28.05 46.99
C ARG A 298 -21.44 28.89 46.94
N GLY A 299 -21.30 29.72 45.89
CA GLY A 299 -20.08 30.50 45.68
C GLY A 299 -18.93 29.68 45.13
N ALA A 300 -17.71 29.98 45.54
CA ALA A 300 -16.53 29.23 45.09
C ALA A 300 -16.54 27.82 45.72
N ILE A 301 -16.58 26.82 44.89
CA ILE A 301 -16.59 25.39 45.23
C ILE A 301 -15.44 24.64 44.52
N PHE A 302 -14.97 23.55 45.11
CA PHE A 302 -13.94 22.72 44.59
C PHE A 302 -14.50 21.31 44.33
N PRO A 303 -14.68 20.91 43.05
CA PRO A 303 -15.05 19.54 42.72
C PRO A 303 -13.96 18.55 43.13
N ALA A 304 -14.39 17.41 43.70
CA ALA A 304 -13.54 16.32 44.06
C ALA A 304 -14.20 14.99 43.71
N THR A 305 -13.39 14.00 43.31
CA THR A 305 -13.86 12.66 42.98
C THR A 305 -13.36 11.69 44.04
N LEU A 306 -14.28 10.86 44.55
CA LEU A 306 -14.02 9.82 45.51
C LEU A 306 -14.17 8.45 44.87
N THR A 307 -13.22 7.56 45.09
CA THR A 307 -13.35 6.15 44.70
C THR A 307 -14.00 5.38 45.85
N LEU A 308 -15.13 4.72 45.57
CA LEU A 308 -15.86 3.94 46.56
C LEU A 308 -15.21 2.57 46.77
N GLY A 309 -14.98 2.19 48.02
CA GLY A 309 -14.39 0.89 48.36
C GLY A 309 -15.32 -0.31 48.12
N LYS A 310 -16.62 -0.07 48.00
CA LYS A 310 -17.65 -1.08 47.72
C LYS A 310 -18.73 -0.46 46.83
N GLY A 311 -18.99 -1.12 45.69
CA GLY A 311 -20.09 -0.74 44.78
C GLY A 311 -21.44 -1.32 45.15
N VAL A 312 -21.58 -1.84 46.39
CA VAL A 312 -22.78 -2.53 46.87
C VAL A 312 -23.04 -2.14 48.33
N ILE A 313 -24.26 -1.88 48.68
CA ILE A 313 -24.76 -1.66 50.07
C ILE A 313 -25.67 -2.82 50.45
N ASP A 314 -25.53 -3.30 51.71
CA ASP A 314 -26.42 -4.32 52.24
C ASP A 314 -27.69 -3.70 52.84
N VAL A 315 -28.84 -4.07 52.33
CA VAL A 315 -30.15 -3.62 52.76
C VAL A 315 -30.95 -4.86 53.17
N GLU A 316 -31.11 -5.07 54.46
CA GLU A 316 -31.89 -6.18 55.04
C GLU A 316 -31.41 -7.58 54.57
N GLY A 317 -30.09 -7.76 54.46
CA GLY A 317 -29.48 -9.00 53.98
C GLY A 317 -29.46 -9.20 52.47
N LYS A 318 -29.85 -8.19 51.71
CA LYS A 318 -29.80 -8.19 50.26
C LYS A 318 -28.75 -7.19 49.73
N PRO A 319 -27.73 -7.65 48.97
CA PRO A 319 -26.75 -6.74 48.37
C PRO A 319 -27.37 -5.96 47.21
N ILE A 320 -27.54 -4.64 47.40
CA ILE A 320 -28.06 -3.71 46.37
C ILE A 320 -26.86 -3.00 45.72
N LYS A 321 -26.74 -3.10 44.39
CA LYS A 321 -25.72 -2.37 43.63
C LYS A 321 -26.07 -0.86 43.62
N LEU A 322 -25.05 -0.04 43.81
CA LEU A 322 -25.17 1.40 43.68
C LEU A 322 -25.45 1.76 42.20
N SER A 323 -26.39 2.69 42.02
CA SER A 323 -26.74 3.19 40.69
C SER A 323 -26.19 4.60 40.49
N PRO A 324 -25.61 4.92 39.32
CA PRO A 324 -25.22 6.30 39.00
C PRO A 324 -26.38 7.25 39.14
N GLY A 325 -26.13 8.48 39.66
CA GLY A 325 -27.14 9.50 39.89
C GLY A 325 -27.79 9.48 41.25
N MET A 326 -27.33 8.67 42.19
CA MET A 326 -27.77 8.73 43.61
C MET A 326 -27.14 9.94 44.29
N ASN A 327 -27.94 10.68 45.05
CA ASN A 327 -27.46 11.77 45.91
C ASN A 327 -26.73 11.21 47.12
N LEU A 328 -25.61 11.84 47.45
CA LEU A 328 -24.78 11.42 48.58
C LEU A 328 -24.16 12.62 49.30
N THR A 329 -23.74 12.37 50.54
CA THR A 329 -22.93 13.28 51.34
C THR A 329 -21.65 12.55 51.75
N ALA A 330 -20.50 13.19 51.51
CA ALA A 330 -19.20 12.61 51.88
C ALA A 330 -18.62 13.33 53.11
N GLU A 331 -18.17 12.57 54.09
CA GLU A 331 -17.43 13.04 55.24
C GLU A 331 -15.95 12.65 55.09
N ILE A 332 -15.10 13.63 54.83
CA ILE A 332 -13.68 13.42 54.63
C ILE A 332 -12.94 13.59 55.96
N LYS A 333 -12.10 12.62 56.32
CA LYS A 333 -11.32 12.66 57.56
C LYS A 333 -10.07 13.50 57.38
N THR A 334 -10.12 14.74 57.82
CA THR A 334 -9.05 15.76 57.59
C THR A 334 -7.95 15.71 58.65
N GLY A 335 -8.17 15.06 59.81
CA GLY A 335 -7.17 14.96 60.85
C GLY A 335 -7.70 14.49 62.20
N LYS A 336 -6.82 14.37 63.20
CA LYS A 336 -7.15 14.08 64.57
C LYS A 336 -6.73 15.27 65.44
N ARG A 337 -7.65 15.81 66.28
CA ARG A 337 -7.36 16.82 67.28
C ARG A 337 -7.43 16.18 68.69
N ARG A 338 -6.60 16.68 69.60
CA ARG A 338 -6.72 16.27 70.99
C ARG A 338 -7.97 16.91 71.60
N VAL A 339 -8.72 16.17 72.44
CA VAL A 339 -9.96 16.64 73.07
C VAL A 339 -9.71 17.92 73.88
N ILE A 340 -8.53 18.06 74.50
CA ILE A 340 -8.13 19.24 75.31
C ILE A 340 -8.01 20.52 74.44
N ASP A 341 -7.59 20.37 73.17
CA ASP A 341 -7.46 21.50 72.22
C ASP A 341 -8.84 22.06 71.86
N TYR A 342 -9.88 21.19 71.85
CA TYR A 342 -11.26 21.61 71.63
C TYR A 342 -11.82 22.44 72.79
N LEU A 343 -11.48 22.10 74.05
CA LEU A 343 -11.91 22.85 75.24
C LEU A 343 -11.15 24.17 75.39
N LEU A 344 -9.86 24.23 74.97
CA LEU A 344 -9.01 25.42 75.11
C LEU A 344 -9.14 26.39 73.95
N SER A 345 -9.58 25.94 72.74
CA SER A 345 -9.61 26.76 71.52
C SER A 345 -10.45 28.06 71.65
N PRO A 346 -11.61 28.06 72.35
CA PRO A 346 -12.36 29.33 72.56
C PRO A 346 -11.54 30.32 73.43
N VAL A 347 -10.82 29.82 74.44
CA VAL A 347 -9.99 30.65 75.34
C VAL A 347 -8.79 31.22 74.60
N GLU A 348 -8.08 30.38 73.80
CA GLU A 348 -6.95 30.83 72.95
C GLU A 348 -7.37 31.84 71.91
N LYS A 349 -8.54 31.70 71.30
CA LYS A 349 -9.08 32.66 70.33
C LYS A 349 -9.34 33.99 70.94
N THR A 350 -10.01 34.05 72.13
CA THR A 350 -10.29 35.26 72.86
C THR A 350 -9.02 35.97 73.35
N VAL A 351 -8.04 35.20 73.80
CA VAL A 351 -6.73 35.74 74.23
C VAL A 351 -5.94 36.31 73.02
N LYS A 352 -5.91 35.65 71.87
CA LYS A 352 -5.26 36.15 70.65
C LYS A 352 -5.97 37.36 70.04
N GLU A 353 -7.29 37.42 70.09
CA GLU A 353 -8.06 38.57 69.63
C GLU A 353 -7.93 39.79 70.56
N SER A 354 -7.77 39.58 71.89
CA SER A 354 -7.63 40.67 72.88
C SER A 354 -6.18 41.18 73.02
N LEU A 355 -5.16 40.39 72.62
CA LEU A 355 -3.74 40.77 72.63
C LEU A 355 -3.18 41.17 71.25
N GLY A 356 -3.97 41.07 70.21
CA GLY A 356 -3.61 41.50 68.83
C GLY A 356 -4.04 42.95 68.64
N GLU A 357 -3.28 43.90 69.12
CA GLU A 357 -3.34 45.28 68.62
C GLU A 357 -2.86 45.32 67.19
N ARG A 358 -3.53 46.11 66.35
CA ARG A 358 -3.18 46.37 64.96
C ARG A 358 -1.81 46.97 64.81
#